data_a2f1b34eb6495765edc7ad5446836558
#
_entry.id   a2f1b34eb6495765edc7ad5446836558
#
_cell.length_a   1.000
_cell.length_b   1.000
_cell.length_c   1.000
_cell.angle_alpha   90.00
_cell.angle_beta   90.00
_cell.angle_gamma   90.00
#
_symmetry.space_group_name_H-M   'P 1'
#
loop_
_entity.id
_entity.type
_entity.pdbx_description
1 polymer ?
#
loop_
_entity_poly.entity_id
_entity_poly.type
_entity_poly.pdbx_seq_one_letter_code
_entity_poly.pdbx_strand_id
1 'polypeptide(L)'
;PPDFTIEGLALTNKPVKLFYGKQFKPTDTRRLNDLGDGGKVTVWGDVFATEVKGSRRKIYFTSITDYSGSVNLKVMGEEGADMSKWEGLKPGTTLIVRGNYMYDKYEHDFVIMPYDVLQVEREQRQDTAPDGEKRVELHLHTKSSSMDGFNDPGKIVRLAHRMGHRAIAITDHGVCQGYPEAMLATDAIHETDPNFKLIYGCEAYFVDD
;
A
#
# COMPACT_ATOMS: atom_id res chain seq x y z
N PRO A 1 -22.32 1.00 4.31
CA PRO A 1 -21.19 1.74 4.89
C PRO A 1 -20.75 1.11 6.21
N PRO A 2 -19.49 1.30 6.63
CA PRO A 2 -19.04 0.84 7.93
C PRO A 2 -19.85 1.50 9.05
N ASP A 3 -20.28 0.71 10.04
CA ASP A 3 -20.98 1.19 11.24
C ASP A 3 -20.04 1.22 12.47
N PHE A 4 -18.74 1.26 12.22
CA PHE A 4 -17.67 1.28 13.21
C PHE A 4 -16.54 2.22 12.78
N THR A 5 -15.76 2.64 13.76
CA THR A 5 -14.53 3.42 13.58
C THR A 5 -13.35 2.66 14.15
N ILE A 6 -12.19 2.80 13.53
CA ILE A 6 -10.93 2.21 14.01
C ILE A 6 -9.90 3.32 14.06
N GLU A 7 -9.17 3.40 15.16
CA GLU A 7 -8.11 4.38 15.33
C GLU A 7 -7.02 4.21 14.23
N GLY A 8 -6.65 5.31 13.61
CA GLY A 8 -5.66 5.33 12.53
C GLY A 8 -6.16 4.82 11.17
N LEU A 9 -7.46 4.46 11.04
CA LEU A 9 -8.05 3.97 9.80
C LEU A 9 -9.26 4.81 9.40
N ALA A 10 -9.07 5.73 8.47
CA ALA A 10 -10.17 6.45 7.83
C ALA A 10 -10.79 5.58 6.73
N LEU A 11 -12.09 5.29 6.87
CA LEU A 11 -12.83 4.41 5.95
C LEU A 11 -13.71 5.23 5.02
N THR A 12 -13.79 4.79 3.75
CA THR A 12 -14.78 5.31 2.81
C THR A 12 -16.18 4.82 3.17
N ASN A 13 -17.21 5.41 2.57
CA ASN A 13 -18.61 4.97 2.72
C ASN A 13 -18.94 3.68 1.94
N LYS A 14 -17.94 2.97 1.41
CA LYS A 14 -18.16 1.73 0.68
C LYS A 14 -18.48 0.56 1.62
N PRO A 15 -19.22 -0.45 1.12
CA PRO A 15 -19.59 -1.61 1.93
C PRO A 15 -18.36 -2.39 2.42
N VAL A 16 -18.42 -2.81 3.69
CA VAL A 16 -17.51 -3.80 4.25
C VAL A 16 -17.79 -5.16 3.63
N LYS A 17 -16.78 -5.81 3.09
CA LYS A 17 -16.90 -7.13 2.45
C LYS A 17 -16.33 -8.20 3.35
N LEU A 18 -17.05 -9.33 3.49
CA LEU A 18 -16.48 -10.52 4.10
C LEU A 18 -15.43 -11.11 3.16
N PHE A 19 -14.19 -11.17 3.63
CA PHE A 19 -13.09 -11.79 2.89
C PHE A 19 -12.93 -13.27 3.27
N TYR A 20 -12.87 -13.57 4.59
CA TYR A 20 -12.68 -14.92 5.12
C TYR A 20 -13.40 -15.08 6.46
N GLY A 21 -13.84 -16.33 6.79
CA GLY A 21 -14.48 -16.65 8.05
C GLY A 21 -15.88 -16.06 8.19
N LYS A 22 -16.15 -15.37 9.29
CA LYS A 22 -17.46 -14.81 9.63
C LYS A 22 -17.45 -13.29 9.68
N GLN A 23 -18.60 -12.69 9.37
CA GLN A 23 -18.82 -11.26 9.56
C GLN A 23 -18.72 -10.91 11.06
N PHE A 24 -18.06 -9.80 11.37
CA PHE A 24 -17.90 -9.32 12.74
C PHE A 24 -17.85 -7.78 12.77
N LYS A 25 -18.10 -7.22 13.94
CA LYS A 25 -17.86 -5.81 14.23
C LYS A 25 -16.50 -5.69 14.92
N PRO A 26 -15.54 -4.93 14.36
CA PRO A 26 -14.23 -4.76 14.99
C PRO A 26 -14.39 -4.04 16.34
N THR A 27 -13.86 -4.67 17.38
CA THR A 27 -13.74 -4.10 18.72
C THR A 27 -12.31 -4.38 19.20
N ASP A 28 -11.80 -3.55 20.11
CA ASP A 28 -10.47 -3.72 20.72
C ASP A 28 -9.35 -3.88 19.69
N THR A 29 -9.42 -3.08 18.63
CA THR A 29 -8.40 -3.07 17.57
C THR A 29 -7.08 -2.53 18.11
N ARG A 30 -6.01 -3.30 17.91
CA ARG A 30 -4.65 -2.95 18.36
C ARG A 30 -3.80 -2.51 17.19
N ARG A 31 -2.79 -1.68 17.49
CA ARG A 31 -1.71 -1.36 16.55
C ARG A 31 -0.76 -2.56 16.43
N LEU A 32 -0.16 -2.72 15.24
CA LEU A 32 0.75 -3.87 15.00
C LEU A 32 2.03 -3.82 15.84
N ASN A 33 2.48 -2.64 16.26
CA ASN A 33 3.62 -2.51 17.18
C ASN A 33 3.28 -2.80 18.64
N ASP A 34 1.99 -2.98 19.00
CA ASP A 34 1.52 -3.15 20.38
C ASP A 34 0.90 -4.54 20.63
N LEU A 35 1.25 -5.54 19.82
CA LEU A 35 0.63 -6.87 19.90
C LEU A 35 1.09 -7.71 21.11
N GLY A 36 2.23 -7.37 21.73
CA GLY A 36 2.77 -8.10 22.87
C GLY A 36 3.26 -9.51 22.51
N ASP A 37 3.12 -10.46 23.44
CA ASP A 37 3.74 -11.80 23.34
C ASP A 37 2.80 -12.87 22.76
N GLY A 38 1.63 -12.47 22.26
CA GLY A 38 0.69 -13.40 21.63
C GLY A 38 -0.75 -13.30 22.12
N GLY A 39 -1.61 -14.18 21.58
CA GLY A 39 -3.03 -14.28 21.94
C GLY A 39 -3.97 -13.84 20.82
N LYS A 40 -5.26 -13.70 21.17
CA LYS A 40 -6.29 -13.24 20.22
C LYS A 40 -6.14 -11.74 19.98
N VAL A 41 -6.15 -11.35 18.73
CA VAL A 41 -5.99 -9.95 18.31
C VAL A 41 -7.03 -9.57 17.26
N THR A 42 -7.40 -8.29 17.27
CA THR A 42 -8.07 -7.62 16.16
C THR A 42 -7.15 -6.51 15.68
N VAL A 43 -6.77 -6.55 14.40
CA VAL A 43 -5.86 -5.59 13.79
C VAL A 43 -6.38 -5.16 12.43
N TRP A 44 -5.83 -4.10 11.89
CA TRP A 44 -6.00 -3.75 10.49
C TRP A 44 -4.66 -3.56 9.81
N GLY A 45 -4.62 -3.66 8.50
CA GLY A 45 -3.43 -3.32 7.73
C GLY A 45 -3.67 -3.32 6.24
N ASP A 46 -2.83 -2.56 5.54
CA ASP A 46 -2.72 -2.62 4.10
C ASP A 46 -1.81 -3.78 3.69
N VAL A 47 -2.28 -4.58 2.77
CA VAL A 47 -1.47 -5.64 2.16
C VAL A 47 -0.36 -5.00 1.33
N PHE A 48 0.89 -5.40 1.57
CA PHE A 48 2.02 -4.94 0.77
C PHE A 48 2.80 -6.06 0.06
N ALA A 49 2.63 -7.32 0.52
CA ALA A 49 3.19 -8.49 -0.15
C ALA A 49 2.31 -9.72 0.07
N THR A 50 2.35 -10.64 -0.88
CA THR A 50 1.71 -11.95 -0.79
C THR A 50 2.67 -13.02 -1.30
N GLU A 51 2.70 -14.18 -0.64
CA GLU A 51 3.52 -15.32 -1.03
C GLU A 51 2.74 -16.61 -0.81
N VAL A 52 2.93 -17.59 -1.68
CA VAL A 52 2.38 -18.94 -1.52
C VAL A 52 3.52 -19.93 -1.47
N LYS A 53 3.63 -20.68 -0.37
CA LYS A 53 4.65 -21.72 -0.17
C LYS A 53 4.02 -23.11 -0.19
N GLY A 54 4.82 -24.10 -0.58
CA GLY A 54 4.45 -25.51 -0.57
C GLY A 54 3.77 -25.99 -1.84
N SER A 55 3.97 -27.28 -2.17
CA SER A 55 3.46 -27.93 -3.39
C SER A 55 2.22 -28.80 -3.13
N ARG A 56 2.23 -29.60 -2.06
CA ARG A 56 1.10 -30.47 -1.71
C ARG A 56 0.07 -29.76 -0.82
N ARG A 57 0.56 -29.06 0.21
CA ARG A 57 -0.27 -28.23 1.08
C ARG A 57 0.22 -26.81 0.96
N LYS A 58 -0.57 -25.98 0.28
CA LYS A 58 -0.25 -24.55 0.10
C LYS A 58 -0.41 -23.82 1.43
N ILE A 59 0.53 -22.95 1.71
CA ILE A 59 0.49 -22.01 2.84
C ILE A 59 0.53 -20.60 2.24
N TYR A 60 -0.45 -19.80 2.59
CA TYR A 60 -0.61 -18.43 2.10
C TYR A 60 -0.07 -17.47 3.14
N PHE A 61 0.88 -16.65 2.74
CA PHE A 61 1.41 -15.56 3.53
C PHE A 61 0.94 -14.24 2.94
N THR A 62 0.41 -13.38 3.79
CA THR A 62 -0.02 -12.04 3.43
C THR A 62 0.59 -11.07 4.41
N SER A 63 1.51 -10.24 3.93
CA SER A 63 2.17 -9.22 4.76
C SER A 63 1.31 -7.97 4.79
N ILE A 64 0.95 -7.54 6.00
CA ILE A 64 0.14 -6.34 6.23
C ILE A 64 0.89 -5.33 7.09
N THR A 65 0.58 -4.05 6.90
CA THR A 65 1.10 -2.94 7.71
C THR A 65 0.01 -1.94 8.05
N ASP A 66 0.02 -1.45 9.28
CA ASP A 66 -0.77 -0.29 9.74
C ASP A 66 0.10 0.97 9.88
N TYR A 67 1.33 0.90 9.33
CA TYR A 67 2.37 1.94 9.39
C TYR A 67 2.98 2.16 10.79
N SER A 68 2.56 1.45 11.83
CA SER A 68 3.27 1.37 13.11
C SER A 68 4.22 0.18 13.13
N GLY A 69 3.84 -0.89 12.45
CA GLY A 69 4.57 -2.13 12.31
C GLY A 69 4.06 -2.93 11.12
N SER A 70 4.56 -4.17 11.00
CA SER A 70 4.09 -5.13 10.01
C SER A 70 4.03 -6.53 10.60
N VAL A 71 3.17 -7.38 10.02
CA VAL A 71 3.03 -8.77 10.43
C VAL A 71 2.58 -9.62 9.24
N ASN A 72 2.95 -10.90 9.26
CA ASN A 72 2.47 -11.87 8.31
C ASN A 72 1.19 -12.55 8.79
N LEU A 73 0.17 -12.54 7.96
CA LEU A 73 -0.96 -13.46 8.10
C LEU A 73 -0.54 -14.79 7.50
N LYS A 74 -0.72 -15.88 8.24
CA LYS A 74 -0.41 -17.24 7.78
C LYS A 74 -1.70 -18.06 7.72
N VAL A 75 -2.07 -18.51 6.53
CA VAL A 75 -3.25 -19.33 6.29
C VAL A 75 -2.83 -20.65 5.68
N MET A 76 -3.24 -21.74 6.29
CA MET A 76 -2.99 -23.07 5.76
C MET A 76 -4.12 -23.46 4.81
N GLY A 77 -3.79 -23.76 3.56
CA GLY A 77 -4.76 -24.31 2.62
C GLY A 77 -5.28 -25.66 3.09
N GLU A 78 -6.58 -25.79 3.13
CA GLU A 78 -7.25 -27.07 3.38
C GLU A 78 -7.57 -27.74 2.07
N GLU A 79 -7.47 -29.07 2.03
CA GLU A 79 -7.79 -29.85 0.84
C GLU A 79 -9.28 -29.68 0.48
N GLY A 80 -9.58 -29.22 -0.74
CA GLY A 80 -10.95 -28.93 -1.18
C GLY A 80 -11.52 -27.58 -0.79
N ALA A 81 -10.81 -26.75 0.00
CA ALA A 81 -11.26 -25.40 0.32
C ALA A 81 -10.97 -24.41 -0.84
N ASP A 82 -11.92 -23.51 -1.08
CA ASP A 82 -11.71 -22.42 -2.04
C ASP A 82 -10.78 -21.36 -1.46
N MET A 83 -9.53 -21.36 -1.90
CA MET A 83 -8.50 -20.41 -1.51
C MET A 83 -8.26 -19.31 -2.55
N SER A 84 -9.10 -19.21 -3.57
CA SER A 84 -8.95 -18.26 -4.68
C SER A 84 -8.85 -16.80 -4.23
N LYS A 85 -9.55 -16.42 -3.16
CA LYS A 85 -9.48 -15.07 -2.58
C LYS A 85 -8.08 -14.74 -2.06
N TRP A 86 -7.39 -15.70 -1.42
CA TRP A 86 -6.04 -15.51 -0.92
C TRP A 86 -5.02 -15.46 -2.07
N GLU A 87 -5.21 -16.28 -3.11
CA GLU A 87 -4.38 -16.25 -4.32
C GLU A 87 -4.57 -14.95 -5.11
N GLY A 88 -5.78 -14.43 -5.15
CA GLY A 88 -6.13 -13.19 -5.86
C GLY A 88 -5.88 -11.90 -5.08
N LEU A 89 -5.41 -11.99 -3.83
CA LEU A 89 -5.19 -10.82 -2.98
C LEU A 89 -4.02 -9.98 -3.49
N LYS A 90 -4.26 -8.68 -3.64
CA LYS A 90 -3.27 -7.75 -4.24
C LYS A 90 -2.76 -6.76 -3.20
N PRO A 91 -1.49 -6.33 -3.31
CA PRO A 91 -0.99 -5.17 -2.58
C PRO A 91 -1.89 -3.93 -2.76
N GLY A 92 -2.05 -3.15 -1.69
CA GLY A 92 -2.96 -2.01 -1.61
C GLY A 92 -4.37 -2.35 -1.11
N THR A 93 -4.69 -3.63 -0.89
CA THR A 93 -5.95 -4.04 -0.24
C THR A 93 -5.86 -3.78 1.26
N THR A 94 -6.89 -3.17 1.86
CA THR A 94 -6.97 -2.98 3.32
C THR A 94 -7.82 -4.07 3.94
N LEU A 95 -7.27 -4.73 4.95
CA LEU A 95 -7.93 -5.82 5.69
C LEU A 95 -8.10 -5.45 7.16
N ILE A 96 -9.20 -5.91 7.75
CA ILE A 96 -9.39 -5.96 9.20
C ILE A 96 -9.42 -7.45 9.57
N VAL A 97 -8.54 -7.84 10.48
CA VAL A 97 -8.23 -9.23 10.76
C VAL A 97 -8.48 -9.55 12.22
N ARG A 98 -9.23 -10.61 12.48
CA ARG A 98 -9.23 -11.28 13.79
C ARG A 98 -8.49 -12.60 13.66
N GLY A 99 -7.56 -12.84 14.57
CA GLY A 99 -6.72 -14.02 14.51
C GLY A 99 -6.00 -14.32 15.82
N ASN A 100 -5.23 -15.39 15.80
CA ASN A 100 -4.31 -15.72 16.87
C ASN A 100 -2.91 -15.22 16.50
N TYR A 101 -2.38 -14.28 17.26
CA TYR A 101 -1.01 -13.82 17.15
C TYR A 101 -0.12 -14.74 17.95
N MET A 102 0.85 -15.39 17.32
CA MET A 102 1.68 -16.41 17.94
C MET A 102 3.03 -16.55 17.26
N TYR A 103 4.02 -16.99 18.00
CA TYR A 103 5.32 -17.33 17.44
C TYR A 103 5.25 -18.60 16.59
N ASP A 104 5.71 -18.51 15.37
CA ASP A 104 5.80 -19.62 14.42
C ASP A 104 7.25 -20.12 14.35
N LYS A 105 7.48 -21.35 14.80
CA LYS A 105 8.81 -21.97 14.83
C LYS A 105 9.42 -22.25 13.46
N TYR A 106 8.62 -22.26 12.40
CA TYR A 106 9.11 -22.51 11.04
C TYR A 106 9.51 -21.21 10.34
N GLU A 107 8.77 -20.12 10.61
CA GLU A 107 9.11 -18.80 10.09
C GLU A 107 10.11 -18.06 11.01
N HIS A 108 10.35 -18.58 12.22
CA HIS A 108 11.18 -17.96 13.27
C HIS A 108 10.73 -16.53 13.61
N ASP A 109 9.42 -16.27 13.52
CA ASP A 109 8.83 -14.96 13.76
C ASP A 109 7.39 -15.09 14.25
N PHE A 110 6.81 -13.97 14.72
CA PHE A 110 5.41 -13.92 15.07
C PHE A 110 4.54 -13.76 13.83
N VAL A 111 3.46 -14.54 13.77
CA VAL A 111 2.46 -14.46 12.70
C VAL A 111 1.06 -14.35 13.29
N ILE A 112 0.12 -13.83 12.52
CA ILE A 112 -1.29 -13.94 12.84
C ILE A 112 -1.88 -15.09 12.02
N MET A 113 -2.50 -16.07 12.70
CA MET A 113 -3.35 -17.07 12.07
C MET A 113 -4.80 -16.55 12.06
N PRO A 114 -5.28 -16.02 10.94
CA PRO A 114 -6.59 -15.38 10.87
C PRO A 114 -7.70 -16.43 10.93
N TYR A 115 -8.80 -16.09 11.60
CA TYR A 115 -10.03 -16.87 11.54
C TYR A 115 -11.21 -16.07 10.99
N ASP A 116 -11.18 -14.72 11.07
CA ASP A 116 -12.15 -13.84 10.40
C ASP A 116 -11.42 -12.65 9.79
N VAL A 117 -11.74 -12.33 8.55
CA VAL A 117 -11.14 -11.21 7.82
C VAL A 117 -12.20 -10.45 7.05
N LEU A 118 -12.20 -9.14 7.21
CA LEU A 118 -13.01 -8.20 6.45
C LEU A 118 -12.10 -7.44 5.48
N GLN A 119 -12.59 -7.20 4.30
CA GLN A 119 -11.99 -6.27 3.36
C GLN A 119 -12.75 -4.95 3.41
N VAL A 120 -12.01 -3.87 3.55
CA VAL A 120 -12.54 -2.51 3.60
C VAL A 120 -11.81 -1.62 2.59
N GLU A 121 -12.39 -0.47 2.30
CA GLU A 121 -11.74 0.55 1.50
C GLU A 121 -11.44 1.75 2.40
N ARG A 122 -10.17 2.08 2.52
CA ARG A 122 -9.76 3.25 3.28
C ARG A 122 -9.69 4.50 2.42
N GLU A 123 -9.92 5.64 3.03
CA GLU A 123 -9.66 6.92 2.39
C GLU A 123 -8.16 7.05 2.10
N GLN A 124 -7.86 7.40 0.86
CA GLN A 124 -6.49 7.72 0.48
C GLN A 124 -6.22 9.19 0.79
N ARG A 125 -4.99 9.49 1.16
CA ARG A 125 -4.55 10.88 1.30
C ARG A 125 -4.80 11.64 0.00
N GLN A 126 -5.37 12.82 0.13
CA GLN A 126 -5.62 13.76 -0.96
C GLN A 126 -5.01 15.11 -0.60
N ASP A 127 -4.64 15.86 -1.60
CA ASP A 127 -4.34 17.27 -1.44
C ASP A 127 -5.66 18.03 -1.28
N THR A 128 -5.87 18.63 -0.12
CA THR A 128 -7.09 19.37 0.23
C THR A 128 -7.04 20.84 -0.18
N ALA A 129 -5.95 21.30 -0.82
CA ALA A 129 -5.90 22.64 -1.39
C ALA A 129 -6.99 22.79 -2.46
N PRO A 130 -7.62 23.98 -2.59
CA PRO A 130 -8.58 24.24 -3.65
C PRO A 130 -7.98 24.00 -5.04
N ASP A 131 -8.82 23.60 -6.00
CA ASP A 131 -8.40 23.48 -7.39
C ASP A 131 -7.91 24.85 -7.90
N GLY A 132 -6.75 24.88 -8.50
CA GLY A 132 -6.07 26.11 -8.92
C GLY A 132 -5.02 26.65 -7.94
N GLU A 133 -5.08 26.26 -6.66
CA GLU A 133 -4.08 26.56 -5.64
C GLU A 133 -3.16 25.38 -5.34
N LYS A 134 -3.45 24.21 -5.92
CA LYS A 134 -2.62 23.01 -5.76
C LYS A 134 -1.22 23.24 -6.30
N ARG A 135 -0.23 22.83 -5.53
CA ARG A 135 1.18 22.98 -5.88
C ARG A 135 1.52 22.17 -7.13
N VAL A 136 2.37 22.73 -7.97
CA VAL A 136 3.15 22.00 -8.97
C VAL A 136 4.54 21.79 -8.39
N GLU A 137 4.96 20.55 -8.20
CA GLU A 137 6.32 20.25 -7.76
C GLU A 137 7.27 20.43 -8.94
N LEU A 138 8.22 21.37 -8.79
CA LEU A 138 9.19 21.72 -9.81
C LEU A 138 10.61 21.25 -9.51
N HIS A 139 10.85 20.70 -8.32
CA HIS A 139 12.15 20.19 -7.88
C HIS A 139 11.94 18.86 -7.14
N LEU A 140 12.14 17.76 -7.84
CA LEU A 140 11.87 16.43 -7.31
C LEU A 140 12.92 15.43 -7.77
N HIS A 141 13.45 14.68 -6.81
CA HIS A 141 14.42 13.61 -7.01
C HIS A 141 13.76 12.24 -6.89
N THR A 142 14.09 11.38 -7.84
CA THR A 142 13.63 9.99 -7.87
C THR A 142 14.74 9.03 -7.41
N LYS A 143 14.45 7.73 -7.39
CA LYS A 143 15.46 6.68 -7.14
C LYS A 143 16.62 6.69 -8.14
N SER A 144 16.51 7.44 -9.25
CA SER A 144 17.59 7.63 -10.23
C SER A 144 18.62 8.68 -9.78
N SER A 145 18.25 9.52 -8.82
CA SER A 145 19.16 10.51 -8.21
C SER A 145 20.00 9.81 -7.14
N SER A 146 21.30 9.70 -7.37
CA SER A 146 22.20 8.92 -6.50
C SER A 146 22.19 9.45 -5.06
N MET A 147 21.92 8.56 -4.09
CA MET A 147 21.92 8.81 -2.64
C MET A 147 20.96 9.90 -2.14
N ASP A 148 19.98 10.33 -2.97
CA ASP A 148 19.16 11.49 -2.66
C ASP A 148 17.65 11.23 -2.82
N GLY A 149 17.24 10.35 -3.72
CA GLY A 149 15.85 10.01 -3.94
C GLY A 149 15.58 8.50 -3.81
N PHE A 150 14.37 8.14 -3.34
CA PHE A 150 13.90 6.75 -3.30
C PHE A 150 12.57 6.53 -3.99
N ASN A 151 11.92 7.61 -4.45
CA ASN A 151 10.64 7.54 -5.13
C ASN A 151 10.79 6.91 -6.52
N ASP A 152 9.91 5.97 -6.85
CA ASP A 152 9.77 5.46 -8.21
C ASP A 152 9.18 6.54 -9.13
N PRO A 153 9.82 6.85 -10.29
CA PRO A 153 9.39 7.93 -11.16
C PRO A 153 7.94 7.79 -11.62
N GLY A 154 7.53 6.58 -12.05
CA GLY A 154 6.17 6.34 -12.51
C GLY A 154 5.13 6.40 -11.39
N LYS A 155 5.49 5.96 -10.17
CA LYS A 155 4.57 6.01 -9.02
C LYS A 155 4.35 7.44 -8.54
N ILE A 156 5.39 8.26 -8.48
CA ILE A 156 5.27 9.65 -8.01
C ILE A 156 4.47 10.51 -9.01
N VAL A 157 4.64 10.29 -10.32
CA VAL A 157 3.82 10.95 -11.36
C VAL A 157 2.35 10.61 -11.19
N ARG A 158 2.01 9.31 -11.04
CA ARG A 158 0.62 8.88 -10.78
C ARG A 158 0.07 9.42 -9.46
N LEU A 159 0.91 9.57 -8.44
CA LEU A 159 0.51 10.15 -7.16
C LEU A 159 0.14 11.63 -7.32
N ALA A 160 0.97 12.42 -8.00
CA ALA A 160 0.69 13.83 -8.26
C ALA A 160 -0.63 14.03 -9.00
N HIS A 161 -0.86 13.27 -10.08
CA HIS A 161 -2.13 13.29 -10.81
C HIS A 161 -3.32 12.93 -9.92
N ARG A 162 -3.23 11.84 -9.13
CA ARG A 162 -4.28 11.42 -8.20
C ARG A 162 -4.60 12.47 -7.13
N MET A 163 -3.62 13.26 -6.71
CA MET A 163 -3.80 14.39 -5.80
C MET A 163 -4.39 15.63 -6.49
N GLY A 164 -4.63 15.58 -7.79
CA GLY A 164 -5.20 16.66 -8.58
C GLY A 164 -4.19 17.75 -8.96
N HIS A 165 -2.89 17.47 -8.88
CA HIS A 165 -1.88 18.37 -9.41
C HIS A 165 -1.96 18.38 -10.94
N ARG A 166 -1.77 19.54 -11.55
CA ARG A 166 -1.80 19.69 -13.02
C ARG A 166 -0.50 19.35 -13.72
N ALA A 167 0.60 19.26 -12.96
CA ALA A 167 1.92 18.95 -13.47
C ALA A 167 2.86 18.46 -12.37
N ILE A 168 3.97 17.83 -12.76
CA ILE A 168 5.08 17.48 -11.90
C ILE A 168 6.38 17.55 -12.71
N ALA A 169 7.47 18.00 -12.09
CA ALA A 169 8.81 17.90 -12.67
C ALA A 169 9.56 16.69 -12.14
N ILE A 170 10.46 16.13 -12.96
CA ILE A 170 11.50 15.20 -12.54
C ILE A 170 12.84 15.91 -12.77
N THR A 171 13.61 16.09 -11.69
CA THR A 171 14.83 16.90 -11.68
C THR A 171 15.97 16.20 -10.95
N ASP A 172 16.28 14.97 -11.36
CA ASP A 172 17.34 14.16 -10.74
C ASP A 172 18.73 14.82 -10.93
N HIS A 173 19.65 14.58 -10.00
CA HIS A 173 21.02 15.10 -10.03
C HIS A 173 21.81 14.55 -11.22
N GLY A 174 22.10 15.41 -12.20
CA GLY A 174 22.98 15.13 -13.32
C GLY A 174 22.54 13.99 -14.26
N VAL A 175 21.32 13.47 -14.10
CA VAL A 175 20.85 12.27 -14.80
C VAL A 175 19.41 12.40 -15.31
N CYS A 176 19.07 11.57 -16.32
CA CYS A 176 17.77 11.55 -16.97
C CYS A 176 17.11 10.15 -16.94
N GLN A 177 17.65 9.22 -16.14
CA GLN A 177 17.22 7.82 -16.12
C GLN A 177 15.77 7.62 -15.66
N GLY A 178 15.22 8.55 -14.87
CA GLY A 178 13.82 8.54 -14.45
C GLY A 178 12.81 8.87 -15.54
N TYR A 179 13.24 9.50 -16.66
CA TYR A 179 12.32 10.01 -17.67
C TYR A 179 11.47 8.92 -18.37
N PRO A 180 12.01 7.78 -18.82
CA PRO A 180 11.20 6.79 -19.50
C PRO A 180 10.04 6.26 -18.65
N GLU A 181 10.28 5.95 -17.36
CA GLU A 181 9.22 5.49 -16.46
C GLU A 181 8.18 6.59 -16.18
N ALA A 182 8.62 7.84 -16.02
CA ALA A 182 7.75 8.98 -15.82
C ALA A 182 6.89 9.27 -17.06
N MET A 183 7.48 9.18 -18.26
CA MET A 183 6.79 9.36 -19.54
C MET A 183 5.71 8.31 -19.73
N LEU A 184 6.03 7.02 -19.57
CA LEU A 184 5.04 5.95 -19.69
C LEU A 184 3.87 6.10 -18.70
N ALA A 185 4.14 6.60 -17.49
CA ALA A 185 3.09 6.90 -16.53
C ALA A 185 2.21 8.07 -16.98
N THR A 186 2.81 9.08 -17.59
CA THR A 186 2.11 10.26 -18.13
C THR A 186 1.27 9.89 -19.35
N ASP A 187 1.79 9.07 -20.26
CA ASP A 187 1.05 8.58 -21.43
C ASP A 187 -0.23 7.84 -21.01
N ALA A 188 -0.13 7.00 -19.99
CA ALA A 188 -1.30 6.32 -19.43
C ALA A 188 -2.30 7.29 -18.77
N ILE A 189 -1.83 8.39 -18.16
CA ILE A 189 -2.70 9.44 -17.61
C ILE A 189 -3.40 10.20 -18.73
N HIS A 190 -2.72 10.45 -19.85
CA HIS A 190 -3.26 11.18 -20.98
C HIS A 190 -4.46 10.50 -21.65
N GLU A 191 -4.67 9.20 -21.43
CA GLU A 191 -5.90 8.50 -21.86
C GLU A 191 -7.16 9.09 -21.20
N THR A 192 -7.04 9.68 -20.01
CA THR A 192 -8.16 10.24 -19.23
C THR A 192 -8.04 11.73 -18.96
N ASP A 193 -6.82 12.25 -18.86
CA ASP A 193 -6.50 13.68 -18.63
C ASP A 193 -5.33 14.14 -19.51
N PRO A 194 -5.62 14.57 -20.75
CA PRO A 194 -4.59 15.03 -21.68
C PRO A 194 -3.92 16.36 -21.27
N ASN A 195 -4.43 17.06 -20.25
CA ASN A 195 -3.89 18.32 -19.79
C ASN A 195 -2.82 18.18 -18.70
N PHE A 196 -2.67 17.01 -18.09
CA PHE A 196 -1.62 16.76 -17.12
C PHE A 196 -0.25 16.85 -17.78
N LYS A 197 0.73 17.50 -17.11
CA LYS A 197 2.05 17.77 -17.70
C LYS A 197 3.16 17.12 -16.88
N LEU A 198 4.04 16.40 -17.58
CA LEU A 198 5.35 16.02 -17.07
C LEU A 198 6.37 17.07 -17.55
N ILE A 199 7.13 17.62 -16.62
CA ILE A 199 8.21 18.57 -16.87
C ILE A 199 9.53 17.81 -16.73
N TYR A 200 10.31 17.79 -17.79
CA TYR A 200 11.64 17.20 -17.80
C TYR A 200 12.65 18.24 -17.38
N GLY A 201 13.37 17.97 -16.31
CA GLY A 201 14.43 18.84 -15.78
C GLY A 201 15.60 18.00 -15.26
N CYS A 202 16.71 18.63 -15.04
CA CYS A 202 17.91 18.02 -14.47
C CYS A 202 18.55 19.04 -13.54
N GLU A 203 18.91 18.59 -12.33
CA GLU A 203 19.71 19.40 -11.43
C GLU A 203 21.18 19.33 -11.85
N ALA A 204 21.64 20.36 -12.52
CA ALA A 204 23.00 20.41 -13.07
C ALA A 204 24.01 20.91 -12.02
N TYR A 205 25.23 20.43 -12.11
CA TYR A 205 26.36 20.94 -11.35
C TYR A 205 27.02 22.06 -12.15
N PHE A 206 27.04 23.25 -11.57
CA PHE A 206 27.80 24.37 -12.13
C PHE A 206 29.19 24.42 -11.49
N VAL A 207 30.21 24.45 -12.30
CA VAL A 207 31.61 24.55 -11.87
C VAL A 207 32.28 25.72 -12.61
N ASP A 208 33.13 26.47 -11.91
CA ASP A 208 34.02 27.44 -12.53
C ASP A 208 35.25 26.70 -13.09
N ASP A 209 35.69 27.08 -14.31
CA ASP A 209 36.91 26.56 -14.95
C ASP A 209 38.18 27.15 -14.30
#